data_ee12fc4ba524e163551c617d98b3887a
#
_entry.id   ee12fc4ba524e163551c617d98b3887a
#
_cell.length_a   1.000
_cell.length_b   1.000
_cell.length_c   1.000
_cell.angle_alpha   90.00
_cell.angle_beta   90.00
_cell.angle_gamma   90.00
#
_symmetry.space_group_name_H-M   'P 1'
#
loop_
_entity.id
_entity.type
_entity.pdbx_description
1 polymer ?
#
loop_
_entity_poly.entity_id
_entity_poly.type
_entity_poly.pdbx_seq_one_letter_code
_entity_poly.pdbx_strand_id
1 'polypeptide(L)'
;MNRTARWALGALLLAALLAGDAMVTARLVTRRANRVESAPAYSRIDSDPMAAFRLEREQLRARQEAQLNDIIHASGGDEETAAQARRQLLDMLAHERAESAIEGILKSRGFEDALVSVSASAANVLIRGDGPTRAQSAVILDLVMSQTGLTGGNVKIIPVK
;
A
#
# COMPACT_ATOMS: atom_id res chain seq x y z
N MET A 1 49.91 40.03 23.03
CA MET A 1 48.63 39.60 22.41
C MET A 1 47.56 39.62 23.50
N ASN A 2 46.65 40.58 23.44
CA ASN A 2 45.75 40.97 24.54
C ASN A 2 44.69 39.88 24.80
N ARG A 3 44.41 39.59 26.08
CA ARG A 3 43.42 38.59 26.51
C ARG A 3 42.04 38.83 25.86
N THR A 4 41.68 40.08 25.60
CA THR A 4 40.43 40.49 24.93
C THR A 4 40.38 40.03 23.46
N ALA A 5 41.47 40.00 22.72
CA ALA A 5 41.52 39.52 21.34
C ALA A 5 41.30 38.01 21.22
N ARG A 6 41.72 37.25 22.24
CA ARG A 6 41.51 35.78 22.27
C ARG A 6 40.04 35.43 22.54
N TRP A 7 39.35 36.22 23.35
CA TRP A 7 37.90 36.04 23.59
C TRP A 7 37.05 36.43 22.39
N ALA A 8 37.45 37.50 21.67
CA ALA A 8 36.76 37.92 20.44
C ALA A 8 36.90 36.88 19.30
N LEU A 9 38.05 36.25 19.14
CA LEU A 9 38.29 35.18 18.19
C LEU A 9 37.46 33.89 18.53
N GLY A 10 37.37 33.54 19.80
CA GLY A 10 36.53 32.41 20.27
C GLY A 10 35.05 32.62 20.02
N ALA A 11 34.54 33.84 20.28
CA ALA A 11 33.14 34.18 20.03
C ALA A 11 32.78 34.17 18.53
N LEU A 12 33.72 34.60 17.69
CA LEU A 12 33.52 34.62 16.23
C LEU A 12 33.51 33.20 15.60
N LEU A 13 34.32 32.28 16.13
CA LEU A 13 34.32 30.88 15.77
C LEU A 13 33.03 30.16 16.23
N LEU A 14 32.54 30.48 17.42
CA LEU A 14 31.29 29.90 17.93
C LEU A 14 30.09 30.38 17.13
N ALA A 15 30.05 31.64 16.73
CA ALA A 15 28.98 32.21 15.87
C ALA A 15 28.99 31.59 14.46
N ALA A 16 30.16 31.29 13.90
CA ALA A 16 30.26 30.64 12.60
C ALA A 16 29.79 29.19 12.62
N LEU A 17 30.04 28.46 13.72
CA LEU A 17 29.52 27.08 13.91
C LEU A 17 28.01 27.06 14.03
N LEU A 18 27.39 27.96 14.78
CA LEU A 18 25.94 28.06 14.96
C LEU A 18 25.23 28.49 13.66
N ALA A 19 25.85 29.34 12.86
CA ALA A 19 25.30 29.74 11.56
C ALA A 19 25.36 28.61 10.50
N GLY A 20 26.38 27.75 10.59
CA GLY A 20 26.52 26.57 9.71
C GLY A 20 25.40 25.55 9.92
N ASP A 21 25.06 25.26 11.18
CA ASP A 21 23.99 24.28 11.50
C ASP A 21 22.60 24.78 11.08
N ALA A 22 22.31 26.08 11.23
CA ALA A 22 21.05 26.67 10.82
C ALA A 22 20.85 26.59 9.29
N MET A 23 21.93 26.72 8.51
CA MET A 23 21.86 26.68 7.04
C MET A 23 21.71 25.25 6.50
N VAL A 24 22.29 24.25 7.17
CA VAL A 24 22.14 22.83 6.80
C VAL A 24 20.75 22.33 7.17
N THR A 25 20.24 22.68 8.35
CA THR A 25 18.88 22.30 8.78
C THR A 25 17.81 22.97 7.90
N ALA A 26 17.97 24.23 7.53
CA ALA A 26 17.06 24.92 6.61
C ALA A 26 17.03 24.27 5.23
N ARG A 27 18.17 23.84 4.69
CA ARG A 27 18.23 23.12 3.39
C ARG A 27 17.64 21.71 3.45
N LEU A 28 17.74 21.01 4.59
CA LEU A 28 17.14 19.70 4.77
C LEU A 28 15.63 19.80 4.94
N VAL A 29 15.13 20.82 5.64
CA VAL A 29 13.70 21.06 5.81
C VAL A 29 13.06 21.48 4.49
N THR A 30 13.67 22.39 3.72
CA THR A 30 13.15 22.79 2.40
C THR A 30 13.19 21.65 1.38
N ARG A 31 14.20 20.76 1.42
CA ARG A 31 14.22 19.56 0.56
C ARG A 31 13.14 18.56 0.93
N ARG A 32 12.78 18.47 2.20
CA ARG A 32 11.69 17.62 2.67
C ARG A 32 10.32 18.20 2.34
N ALA A 33 10.14 19.51 2.46
CA ALA A 33 8.93 20.23 2.05
C ALA A 33 8.70 20.13 0.53
N ASN A 34 9.72 20.34 -0.30
CA ASN A 34 9.61 20.19 -1.75
C ASN A 34 9.40 18.74 -2.22
N ARG A 35 9.73 17.74 -1.40
CA ARG A 35 9.44 16.33 -1.72
C ARG A 35 8.00 15.94 -1.35
N VAL A 36 7.36 16.67 -0.44
CA VAL A 36 5.93 16.50 -0.11
C VAL A 36 5.05 17.22 -1.12
N GLU A 37 5.54 18.27 -1.77
CA GLU A 37 4.81 19.06 -2.77
C GLU A 37 4.85 18.44 -4.19
N SER A 38 5.66 17.40 -4.38
CA SER A 38 5.58 16.52 -5.54
C SER A 38 4.74 15.27 -5.25
N ALA A 39 3.72 15.38 -4.42
CA ALA A 39 2.60 14.46 -4.50
C ALA A 39 2.10 14.54 -5.95
N PRO A 40 2.06 13.43 -6.71
CA PRO A 40 1.52 13.45 -8.06
C PRO A 40 0.17 14.13 -7.95
N ALA A 41 -0.05 15.11 -8.81
CA ALA A 41 -1.28 15.85 -8.90
C ALA A 41 -2.45 14.85 -8.89
N TYR A 42 -3.15 14.79 -7.77
CA TYR A 42 -4.45 14.13 -7.62
C TYR A 42 -5.54 14.92 -8.39
N SER A 43 -5.10 15.63 -9.43
CA SER A 43 -5.98 16.34 -10.36
C SER A 43 -6.40 15.34 -11.43
N ARG A 44 -7.63 14.83 -11.25
CA ARG A 44 -8.35 13.97 -12.17
C ARG A 44 -7.91 12.50 -12.14
N ILE A 45 -8.06 11.82 -11.04
CA ILE A 45 -8.67 10.51 -11.12
C ILE A 45 -10.11 10.85 -11.56
N ASP A 46 -10.35 10.71 -12.86
CA ASP A 46 -11.71 10.62 -13.35
C ASP A 46 -12.46 9.75 -12.36
N SER A 47 -13.67 10.12 -12.06
CA SER A 47 -14.55 9.61 -11.02
C SER A 47 -14.92 8.11 -11.23
N ASP A 48 -13.98 7.28 -11.62
CA ASP A 48 -14.15 5.83 -11.71
C ASP A 48 -13.89 5.18 -10.34
N PRO A 49 -14.96 4.77 -9.62
CA PRO A 49 -14.80 4.14 -8.32
C PRO A 49 -13.94 2.87 -8.37
N MET A 50 -13.98 2.12 -9.48
CA MET A 50 -13.19 0.91 -9.65
C MET A 50 -11.69 1.22 -9.70
N ALA A 51 -11.29 2.30 -10.37
CA ALA A 51 -9.90 2.77 -10.40
C ALA A 51 -9.43 3.22 -9.02
N ALA A 52 -10.30 3.91 -8.26
CA ALA A 52 -10.00 4.32 -6.89
C ALA A 52 -9.80 3.12 -5.97
N PHE A 53 -10.67 2.10 -6.02
CA PHE A 53 -10.51 0.87 -5.23
C PHE A 53 -9.26 0.07 -5.61
N ARG A 54 -8.87 0.03 -6.90
CA ARG A 54 -7.61 -0.59 -7.32
C ARG A 54 -6.41 0.10 -6.70
N LEU A 55 -6.38 1.43 -6.77
CA LEU A 55 -5.29 2.21 -6.20
C LEU A 55 -5.20 2.03 -4.69
N GLU A 56 -6.33 2.05 -3.99
CA GLU A 56 -6.37 1.81 -2.55
C GLU A 56 -5.87 0.41 -2.18
N ARG A 57 -6.33 -0.63 -2.89
CA ARG A 57 -5.87 -2.01 -2.71
C ARG A 57 -4.36 -2.11 -2.89
N GLU A 58 -3.81 -1.51 -3.95
CA GLU A 58 -2.38 -1.54 -4.23
C GLU A 58 -1.56 -0.82 -3.15
N GLN A 59 -2.03 0.33 -2.69
CA GLN A 59 -1.37 1.08 -1.61
C GLN A 59 -1.40 0.33 -0.27
N LEU A 60 -2.50 -0.35 0.05
CA LEU A 60 -2.59 -1.18 1.25
C LEU A 60 -1.63 -2.36 1.17
N ARG A 61 -1.59 -3.05 0.04
CA ARG A 61 -0.69 -4.17 -0.23
C ARG A 61 0.76 -3.76 -0.11
N ALA A 62 1.17 -2.67 -0.76
CA ALA A 62 2.53 -2.17 -0.69
C ALA A 62 2.96 -1.83 0.75
N ARG A 63 2.05 -1.28 1.57
CA ARG A 63 2.32 -1.00 2.99
C ARG A 63 2.47 -2.29 3.81
N GLN A 64 1.60 -3.27 3.59
CA GLN A 64 1.67 -4.56 4.29
C GLN A 64 2.96 -5.31 3.95
N GLU A 65 3.31 -5.34 2.66
CA GLU A 65 4.56 -5.94 2.19
C GLU A 65 5.78 -5.29 2.83
N ALA A 66 5.83 -3.95 2.85
CA ALA A 66 6.92 -3.21 3.49
C ALA A 66 7.02 -3.53 4.99
N GLN A 67 5.89 -3.57 5.71
CA GLN A 67 5.85 -3.92 7.13
C GLN A 67 6.34 -5.35 7.39
N LEU A 68 5.92 -6.32 6.58
CA LEU A 68 6.37 -7.71 6.73
C LEU A 68 7.87 -7.85 6.45
N ASN A 69 8.37 -7.16 5.43
CA ASN A 69 9.79 -7.12 5.12
C ASN A 69 10.59 -6.47 6.25
N ASP A 70 10.11 -5.37 6.83
CA ASP A 70 10.75 -4.74 7.98
C ASP A 70 10.84 -5.70 9.18
N ILE A 71 9.77 -6.45 9.48
CA ILE A 71 9.77 -7.46 10.54
C ILE A 71 10.80 -8.55 10.23
N ILE A 72 10.85 -9.08 9.02
CA ILE A 72 11.78 -10.11 8.60
C ILE A 72 13.25 -9.65 8.81
N HIS A 73 13.54 -8.39 8.46
CA HIS A 73 14.89 -7.85 8.58
C HIS A 73 15.25 -7.40 10.02
N ALA A 74 14.26 -6.91 10.77
CA ALA A 74 14.47 -6.40 12.13
C ALA A 74 14.49 -7.50 13.20
N SER A 75 14.14 -8.74 12.86
CA SER A 75 13.93 -9.83 13.83
C SER A 75 15.19 -10.24 14.63
N GLY A 76 16.37 -9.70 14.30
CA GLY A 76 17.59 -9.72 15.14
C GLY A 76 17.99 -11.04 15.78
N GLY A 77 17.46 -12.18 15.32
CA GLY A 77 17.67 -13.51 15.89
C GLY A 77 16.39 -14.21 16.37
N ASP A 78 15.22 -13.54 16.35
CA ASP A 78 13.94 -14.21 16.56
C ASP A 78 13.44 -14.86 15.25
N GLU A 79 13.90 -16.11 15.04
CA GLU A 79 13.56 -16.87 13.84
C GLU A 79 12.06 -17.21 13.77
N GLU A 80 11.36 -17.33 14.90
CA GLU A 80 9.93 -17.62 14.91
C GLU A 80 9.12 -16.45 14.35
N THR A 81 9.38 -15.23 14.80
CA THR A 81 8.75 -14.01 14.30
C THR A 81 9.05 -13.78 12.81
N ALA A 82 10.30 -13.99 12.39
CA ALA A 82 10.68 -13.91 10.98
C ALA A 82 9.97 -14.96 10.12
N ALA A 83 9.88 -16.20 10.60
CA ALA A 83 9.20 -17.27 9.89
C ALA A 83 7.69 -17.02 9.78
N GLN A 84 7.07 -16.44 10.79
CA GLN A 84 5.66 -16.05 10.74
C GLN A 84 5.43 -14.94 9.72
N ALA A 85 6.26 -13.90 9.68
CA ALA A 85 6.16 -12.82 8.70
C ALA A 85 6.36 -13.34 7.26
N ARG A 86 7.30 -14.25 7.03
CA ARG A 86 7.49 -14.92 5.73
C ARG A 86 6.25 -15.70 5.30
N ARG A 87 5.60 -16.44 6.22
CA ARG A 87 4.33 -17.15 5.92
C ARG A 87 3.24 -16.17 5.50
N GLN A 88 3.05 -15.08 6.22
CA GLN A 88 2.06 -14.05 5.88
C GLN A 88 2.33 -13.43 4.50
N LEU A 89 3.59 -13.21 4.14
CA LEU A 89 3.98 -12.71 2.82
C LEU A 89 3.61 -13.72 1.71
N LEU A 90 3.85 -15.01 1.94
CA LEU A 90 3.47 -16.06 1.00
C LEU A 90 1.95 -16.17 0.84
N ASP A 91 1.19 -16.06 1.93
CA ASP A 91 -0.27 -16.05 1.91
C ASP A 91 -0.80 -14.85 1.12
N MET A 92 -0.22 -13.66 1.31
CA MET A 92 -0.57 -12.46 0.55
C MET A 92 -0.34 -12.64 -0.95
N LEU A 93 0.78 -13.23 -1.35
CA LEU A 93 1.08 -13.55 -2.76
C LEU A 93 0.10 -14.61 -3.33
N ALA A 94 -0.31 -15.59 -2.52
CA ALA A 94 -1.29 -16.58 -2.93
C ALA A 94 -2.67 -15.94 -3.16
N HIS A 95 -3.10 -15.05 -2.28
CA HIS A 95 -4.35 -14.28 -2.45
C HIS A 95 -4.29 -13.42 -3.72
N GLU A 96 -3.20 -12.71 -3.98
CA GLU A 96 -3.01 -11.89 -5.18
C GLU A 96 -3.15 -12.69 -6.47
N ARG A 97 -2.57 -13.89 -6.51
CA ARG A 97 -2.70 -14.79 -7.67
C ARG A 97 -4.15 -15.23 -7.87
N ALA A 98 -4.86 -15.57 -6.79
CA ALA A 98 -6.28 -15.93 -6.85
C ALA A 98 -7.14 -14.76 -7.33
N GLU A 99 -6.93 -13.56 -6.80
CA GLU A 99 -7.61 -12.33 -7.23
C GLU A 99 -7.43 -12.09 -8.72
N SER A 100 -6.18 -12.08 -9.20
CA SER A 100 -5.86 -11.85 -10.61
C SER A 100 -6.49 -12.91 -11.54
N ALA A 101 -6.47 -14.17 -11.11
CA ALA A 101 -7.09 -15.26 -11.86
C ALA A 101 -8.61 -15.09 -11.93
N ILE A 102 -9.27 -14.77 -10.82
CA ILE A 102 -10.72 -14.57 -10.76
C ILE A 102 -11.11 -13.35 -11.62
N GLU A 103 -10.43 -12.21 -11.48
CA GLU A 103 -10.68 -11.01 -12.29
C GLU A 103 -10.53 -11.29 -13.79
N GLY A 104 -9.48 -12.01 -14.19
CA GLY A 104 -9.25 -12.38 -15.58
C GLY A 104 -10.36 -13.29 -16.14
N ILE A 105 -10.81 -14.28 -15.36
CA ILE A 105 -11.90 -15.18 -15.77
C ILE A 105 -13.22 -14.41 -15.85
N LEU A 106 -13.54 -13.52 -14.90
CA LEU A 106 -14.76 -12.73 -14.95
C LEU A 106 -14.80 -11.84 -16.18
N LYS A 107 -13.69 -11.16 -16.51
CA LYS A 107 -13.58 -10.37 -17.75
C LYS A 107 -13.76 -11.23 -19.00
N SER A 108 -13.18 -12.42 -19.06
CA SER A 108 -13.34 -13.35 -20.20
C SER A 108 -14.79 -13.86 -20.34
N ARG A 109 -15.57 -13.85 -19.27
CA ARG A 109 -16.99 -14.21 -19.26
C ARG A 109 -17.93 -13.04 -19.57
N GLY A 110 -17.40 -11.88 -19.95
CA GLY A 110 -18.17 -10.74 -20.41
C GLY A 110 -18.56 -9.73 -19.33
N PHE A 111 -18.01 -9.83 -18.12
CA PHE A 111 -18.11 -8.73 -17.17
C PHE A 111 -17.24 -7.56 -17.65
N GLU A 112 -17.81 -6.37 -17.73
CA GLU A 112 -17.11 -5.17 -18.22
C GLU A 112 -15.86 -4.89 -17.40
N ASP A 113 -16.01 -4.93 -16.07
CA ASP A 113 -14.91 -4.80 -15.14
C ASP A 113 -15.21 -5.50 -13.81
N ALA A 114 -14.18 -6.08 -13.23
CA ALA A 114 -14.24 -6.76 -11.93
C ALA A 114 -12.99 -6.46 -11.13
N LEU A 115 -13.17 -6.29 -9.83
CA LEU A 115 -12.09 -6.16 -8.85
C LEU A 115 -12.37 -7.14 -7.70
N VAL A 116 -11.38 -7.96 -7.37
CA VAL A 116 -11.51 -8.95 -6.31
C VAL A 116 -10.49 -8.65 -5.21
N SER A 117 -10.92 -8.76 -3.96
CA SER A 117 -10.04 -8.69 -2.80
C SER A 117 -10.31 -9.90 -1.92
N VAL A 118 -9.26 -10.71 -1.72
CA VAL A 118 -9.29 -11.95 -0.93
C VAL A 118 -8.52 -11.77 0.36
N SER A 119 -9.07 -12.29 1.44
CA SER A 119 -8.41 -12.44 2.73
C SER A 119 -8.53 -13.88 3.21
N ALA A 120 -7.88 -14.22 4.33
CA ALA A 120 -7.92 -15.57 4.90
C ALA A 120 -9.35 -16.06 5.20
N SER A 121 -10.32 -15.16 5.44
CA SER A 121 -11.68 -15.52 5.87
C SER A 121 -12.78 -14.99 4.97
N ALA A 122 -12.51 -14.12 4.01
CA ALA A 122 -13.55 -13.49 3.20
C ALA A 122 -13.02 -13.06 1.83
N ALA A 123 -13.93 -12.92 0.87
CA ALA A 123 -13.66 -12.31 -0.43
C ALA A 123 -14.71 -11.26 -0.78
N ASN A 124 -14.28 -10.11 -1.29
CA ASN A 124 -15.14 -9.09 -1.86
C ASN A 124 -14.93 -9.05 -3.37
N VAL A 125 -16.02 -9.10 -4.11
CA VAL A 125 -16.03 -9.03 -5.58
C VAL A 125 -16.81 -7.80 -5.99
N LEU A 126 -16.12 -6.78 -6.48
CA LEU A 126 -16.71 -5.58 -7.03
C LEU A 126 -16.96 -5.80 -8.52
N ILE A 127 -18.16 -5.53 -8.99
CA ILE A 127 -18.56 -5.71 -10.38
C ILE A 127 -19.09 -4.38 -10.91
N ARG A 128 -18.55 -3.93 -12.05
CA ARG A 128 -19.05 -2.71 -12.70
C ARG A 128 -20.48 -2.92 -13.22
N GLY A 129 -21.33 -1.90 -12.99
CA GLY A 129 -22.69 -1.84 -13.48
C GLY A 129 -23.75 -2.02 -12.40
N ASP A 130 -24.99 -2.33 -12.84
CA ASP A 130 -26.16 -2.41 -11.96
C ASP A 130 -26.19 -3.68 -11.06
N GLY A 131 -25.22 -4.55 -11.25
CA GLY A 131 -25.05 -5.79 -10.50
C GLY A 131 -25.33 -7.04 -11.34
N PRO A 132 -24.77 -8.19 -10.90
CA PRO A 132 -24.96 -9.44 -11.62
C PRO A 132 -26.37 -10.02 -11.38
N THR A 133 -26.89 -10.70 -12.37
CA THR A 133 -28.11 -11.53 -12.25
C THR A 133 -27.88 -12.67 -11.25
N ARG A 134 -28.95 -13.35 -10.83
CA ARG A 134 -28.84 -14.52 -9.93
C ARG A 134 -27.93 -15.61 -10.54
N ALA A 135 -28.06 -15.87 -11.85
CA ALA A 135 -27.23 -16.85 -12.54
C ALA A 135 -25.75 -16.42 -12.55
N GLN A 136 -25.48 -15.16 -12.87
CA GLN A 136 -24.12 -14.61 -12.83
C GLN A 136 -23.54 -14.63 -11.40
N SER A 137 -24.34 -14.31 -10.39
CA SER A 137 -23.90 -14.39 -9.00
C SER A 137 -23.50 -15.80 -8.60
N ALA A 138 -24.24 -16.82 -9.02
CA ALA A 138 -23.90 -18.21 -8.78
C ALA A 138 -22.56 -18.58 -9.43
N VAL A 139 -22.32 -18.12 -10.66
CA VAL A 139 -21.04 -18.31 -11.37
C VAL A 139 -19.87 -17.62 -10.66
N ILE A 140 -20.07 -16.40 -10.16
CA ILE A 140 -19.06 -15.68 -9.39
C ILE A 140 -18.73 -16.42 -8.10
N LEU A 141 -19.75 -16.85 -7.35
CA LEU A 141 -19.58 -17.60 -6.10
C LEU A 141 -18.79 -18.89 -6.34
N ASP A 142 -19.21 -19.71 -7.32
CA ASP A 142 -18.55 -20.97 -7.66
C ASP A 142 -17.07 -20.74 -8.02
N LEU A 143 -16.79 -19.72 -8.84
CA LEU A 143 -15.43 -19.36 -9.21
C LEU A 143 -14.57 -18.96 -8.02
N VAL A 144 -15.09 -18.07 -7.14
CA VAL A 144 -14.33 -17.62 -5.96
C VAL A 144 -14.09 -18.78 -5.03
N MET A 145 -15.10 -19.61 -4.75
CA MET A 145 -14.98 -20.78 -3.87
C MET A 145 -13.95 -21.77 -4.41
N SER A 146 -13.94 -22.04 -5.72
CA SER A 146 -13.01 -22.97 -6.35
C SER A 146 -11.56 -22.48 -6.32
N GLN A 147 -11.33 -21.16 -6.41
CA GLN A 147 -9.98 -20.56 -6.44
C GLN A 147 -9.41 -20.30 -5.03
N THR A 148 -10.29 -20.07 -4.04
CA THR A 148 -9.87 -19.63 -2.70
C THR A 148 -10.12 -20.66 -1.59
N GLY A 149 -10.99 -21.64 -1.83
CA GLY A 149 -11.47 -22.57 -0.80
C GLY A 149 -12.45 -21.94 0.20
N LEU A 150 -12.82 -20.67 0.05
CA LEU A 150 -13.78 -20.00 0.92
C LEU A 150 -15.20 -20.58 0.72
N THR A 151 -16.02 -20.50 1.75
CA THR A 151 -17.45 -20.83 1.65
C THR A 151 -18.24 -19.67 1.07
N GLY A 152 -19.36 -19.95 0.38
CA GLY A 152 -20.19 -18.92 -0.26
C GLY A 152 -20.71 -17.84 0.69
N GLY A 153 -20.89 -18.14 1.98
CA GLY A 153 -21.29 -17.15 2.99
C GLY A 153 -20.23 -16.08 3.28
N ASN A 154 -18.98 -16.34 2.91
CA ASN A 154 -17.85 -15.44 3.10
C ASN A 154 -17.51 -14.64 1.84
N VAL A 155 -18.31 -14.77 0.77
CA VAL A 155 -18.12 -14.04 -0.47
C VAL A 155 -19.18 -12.96 -0.60
N LYS A 156 -18.74 -11.71 -0.75
CA LYS A 156 -19.62 -10.56 -0.95
C LYS A 156 -19.49 -10.01 -2.35
N ILE A 157 -20.60 -9.92 -3.08
CA ILE A 157 -20.64 -9.30 -4.42
C ILE A 157 -21.23 -7.90 -4.30
N ILE A 158 -20.52 -6.91 -4.84
CA ILE A 158 -20.83 -5.48 -4.68
C ILE A 158 -20.90 -4.85 -6.07
N PRO A 159 -22.08 -4.38 -6.53
CA PRO A 159 -22.17 -3.59 -7.75
C PRO A 159 -21.57 -2.21 -7.55
N VAL A 160 -20.85 -1.71 -8.56
CA VAL A 160 -20.19 -0.40 -8.58
C VAL A 160 -20.61 0.32 -9.86
N LYS A 161 -21.24 1.49 -9.72
CA LYS A 161 -21.69 2.32 -10.85
C LYS A 161 -20.65 3.33 -11.23
#